data_470275a7239a3443463da6d38ab1ebed
#
_entry.id   470275a7239a3443463da6d38ab1ebed
#
_cell.length_a   1.000
_cell.length_b   1.000
_cell.length_c   1.000
_cell.angle_alpha   90.00
_cell.angle_beta   90.00
_cell.angle_gamma   90.00
#
_symmetry.space_group_name_H-M   'P 1'
#
loop_
_entity.id
_entity.type
_entity.pdbx_description
1 polymer ?
#
loop_
_entity_poly.entity_id
_entity_poly.type
_entity_poly.pdbx_seq_one_letter_code
_entity_poly.pdbx_strand_id
1 'polypeptide(L)'
;MTKETEKFYSNFCRMTQSKNGMWEQRFYTDGKLASCWGYQIDETASVIYGVYSHYEYTKKEEFLKINLHMCEKAVDFLKRYVRDLLEGTGKYQLSYDIWEENEGVHLYSLAAIFAAFNSMIKIYNVLGKNVSDFENNRLKEEKVHKNVLELEELQVKVKNYIDEKLYDENKKSYVRNANDRRIDISLLGAVYPFNVFSSKEKKVLNTIDNINLTIRTYTGGYQRYEYDHYRNGSPWPIANLWMTLYYLENGEKKKAKETFDFVLKTAGKHSFLGEQIDNNTLKPNWVIGLGWSHAMFIIVLEKMS
;
A
#
# COMPACT_ATOMS: atom_id res chain seq x y z
N MET A 1 2.44 17.23 13.73
CA MET A 1 2.79 16.45 12.50
C MET A 1 1.98 16.85 11.25
N THR A 2 0.78 17.42 11.36
CA THR A 2 -0.02 17.84 10.18
C THR A 2 0.71 18.80 9.23
N LYS A 3 1.44 19.79 9.77
CA LYS A 3 2.21 20.76 8.96
C LYS A 3 3.36 20.08 8.17
N GLU A 4 4.02 19.12 8.78
CA GLU A 4 5.10 18.36 8.16
C GLU A 4 4.55 17.49 7.02
N THR A 5 3.42 16.84 7.24
CA THR A 5 2.71 16.06 6.22
C THR A 5 2.26 16.95 5.05
N GLU A 6 1.69 18.12 5.33
CA GLU A 6 1.30 19.08 4.30
C GLU A 6 2.51 19.54 3.48
N LYS A 7 3.65 19.83 4.12
CA LYS A 7 4.91 20.17 3.41
C LYS A 7 5.44 19.02 2.57
N PHE A 8 5.35 17.80 3.07
CA PHE A 8 5.78 16.62 2.32
C PHE A 8 5.01 16.52 0.99
N TYR A 9 3.68 16.52 1.02
CA TYR A 9 2.89 16.39 -0.20
C TYR A 9 2.96 17.66 -1.08
N SER A 10 2.72 18.85 -0.50
CA SER A 10 2.57 20.07 -1.27
C SER A 10 3.89 20.65 -1.79
N ASN A 11 5.03 20.30 -1.19
CA ASN A 11 6.35 20.77 -1.63
C ASN A 11 7.19 19.62 -2.18
N PHE A 12 7.54 18.62 -1.35
CA PHE A 12 8.49 17.58 -1.73
C PHE A 12 7.94 16.67 -2.83
N CYS A 13 6.73 16.11 -2.67
CA CYS A 13 6.14 15.27 -3.72
C CYS A 13 5.94 16.04 -5.03
N ARG A 14 5.49 17.31 -4.97
CA ARG A 14 5.33 18.13 -6.18
C ARG A 14 6.66 18.44 -6.87
N MET A 15 7.73 18.68 -6.11
CA MET A 15 9.06 18.95 -6.64
C MET A 15 9.69 17.71 -7.29
N THR A 16 9.44 16.52 -6.72
CA THR A 16 10.07 15.26 -7.14
C THR A 16 9.25 14.49 -8.18
N GLN A 17 8.01 14.92 -8.46
CA GLN A 17 7.16 14.25 -9.45
C GLN A 17 7.75 14.35 -10.86
N SER A 18 7.94 13.21 -11.51
CA SER A 18 8.39 13.12 -12.89
C SER A 18 7.38 13.72 -13.88
N LYS A 19 7.84 14.10 -15.07
CA LYS A 19 6.99 14.72 -16.11
C LYS A 19 5.82 13.85 -16.53
N ASN A 20 5.97 12.52 -16.52
CA ASN A 20 4.92 11.55 -16.86
C ASN A 20 3.91 11.29 -15.72
N GLY A 21 4.14 11.86 -14.53
CA GLY A 21 3.24 11.76 -13.37
C GLY A 21 3.66 10.78 -12.28
N MET A 22 4.66 9.94 -12.52
CA MET A 22 5.16 8.97 -11.53
C MET A 22 6.14 9.59 -10.54
N TRP A 23 6.46 8.82 -9.51
CA TRP A 23 7.63 9.01 -8.65
C TRP A 23 8.58 7.83 -8.81
N GLU A 24 9.88 8.15 -8.69
CA GLU A 24 10.93 7.16 -8.57
C GLU A 24 11.01 6.66 -7.12
N GLN A 25 11.68 5.53 -6.92
CA GLN A 25 11.74 4.81 -5.66
C GLN A 25 12.35 5.62 -4.51
N ARG A 26 13.40 6.42 -4.76
CA ARG A 26 14.16 7.08 -3.69
C ARG A 26 14.64 8.45 -4.09
N PHE A 27 14.57 9.35 -3.13
CA PHE A 27 15.08 10.71 -3.26
C PHE A 27 15.91 11.10 -2.04
N TYR A 28 16.91 11.91 -2.26
CA TYR A 28 17.54 12.66 -1.19
C TYR A 28 16.62 13.75 -0.67
N THR A 29 16.91 14.29 0.52
CA THR A 29 16.08 15.32 1.16
C THR A 29 16.04 16.66 0.37
N ASP A 30 17.00 16.87 -0.54
CA ASP A 30 17.03 18.00 -1.47
C ASP A 30 16.21 17.76 -2.76
N GLY A 31 15.55 16.60 -2.87
CA GLY A 31 14.73 16.21 -4.02
C GLY A 31 15.48 15.60 -5.19
N LYS A 32 16.79 15.43 -5.11
CA LYS A 32 17.55 14.72 -6.13
C LYS A 32 17.27 13.22 -6.03
N LEU A 33 17.24 12.56 -7.20
CA LEU A 33 17.10 11.12 -7.27
C LEU A 33 18.27 10.45 -6.55
N ALA A 34 17.94 9.54 -5.61
CA ALA A 34 18.91 8.69 -4.95
C ALA A 34 19.07 7.37 -5.71
N SER A 35 20.14 6.64 -5.43
CA SER A 35 20.33 5.29 -6.01
C SER A 35 19.21 4.36 -5.61
N CYS A 36 18.61 3.70 -6.60
CA CYS A 36 17.53 2.72 -6.43
C CYS A 36 17.79 1.51 -7.34
N TRP A 37 17.10 0.41 -7.02
CA TRP A 37 17.24 -0.84 -7.80
C TRP A 37 16.38 -0.81 -9.05
N GLY A 38 15.26 -0.10 -9.00
CA GLY A 38 14.31 -0.04 -10.08
C GLY A 38 13.04 0.71 -9.68
N TYR A 39 12.00 0.51 -10.44
CA TYR A 39 10.75 1.22 -10.35
C TYR A 39 9.73 0.47 -9.51
N GLN A 40 8.98 1.17 -8.67
CA GLN A 40 7.86 0.64 -7.90
C GLN A 40 6.60 1.47 -8.14
N ILE A 41 5.57 0.84 -8.73
CA ILE A 41 4.35 1.57 -9.11
C ILE A 41 3.46 1.91 -7.92
N ASP A 42 3.50 1.11 -6.86
CA ASP A 42 2.74 1.34 -5.64
C ASP A 42 3.16 2.62 -4.91
N GLU A 43 4.39 3.11 -5.09
CA GLU A 43 4.82 4.39 -4.56
C GLU A 43 4.03 5.55 -5.18
N THR A 44 3.86 5.54 -6.50
CA THR A 44 3.02 6.53 -7.19
C THR A 44 1.56 6.46 -6.71
N ALA A 45 1.03 5.27 -6.54
CA ALA A 45 -0.32 5.06 -6.03
C ALA A 45 -0.47 5.54 -4.57
N SER A 46 0.54 5.26 -3.74
CA SER A 46 0.54 5.61 -2.31
C SER A 46 0.54 7.12 -2.06
N VAL A 47 1.12 7.93 -2.96
CA VAL A 47 1.05 9.39 -2.83
C VAL A 47 -0.39 9.88 -2.93
N ILE A 48 -1.17 9.40 -3.92
CA ILE A 48 -2.58 9.78 -4.07
C ILE A 48 -3.40 9.33 -2.88
N TYR A 49 -3.21 8.07 -2.46
CA TYR A 49 -3.85 7.52 -1.27
C TYR A 49 -3.54 8.34 -0.01
N GLY A 50 -2.27 8.73 0.19
CA GLY A 50 -1.84 9.51 1.34
C GLY A 50 -2.37 10.94 1.34
N VAL A 51 -2.49 11.58 0.18
CA VAL A 51 -3.13 12.91 0.06
C VAL A 51 -4.59 12.85 0.52
N TYR A 52 -5.36 11.85 0.06
CA TYR A 52 -6.74 11.71 0.50
C TYR A 52 -6.83 11.34 1.99
N SER A 53 -5.99 10.42 2.48
CA SER A 53 -5.95 10.03 3.89
C SER A 53 -5.65 11.22 4.82
N HIS A 54 -4.75 12.11 4.42
CA HIS A 54 -4.47 13.33 5.16
C HIS A 54 -5.69 14.27 5.19
N TYR A 55 -6.39 14.41 4.07
CA TYR A 55 -7.66 15.14 4.03
C TYR A 55 -8.71 14.51 4.93
N GLU A 56 -8.88 13.19 4.93
CA GLU A 56 -9.83 12.49 5.81
C GLU A 56 -9.59 12.81 7.28
N TYR A 57 -8.33 12.94 7.68
CA TYR A 57 -7.95 13.31 9.03
C TYR A 57 -8.17 14.81 9.35
N THR A 58 -7.82 15.70 8.40
CA THR A 58 -7.79 17.16 8.66
C THR A 58 -9.04 17.89 8.22
N LYS A 59 -9.78 17.33 7.27
CA LYS A 59 -10.94 17.93 6.56
C LYS A 59 -10.63 19.26 5.87
N LYS A 60 -9.34 19.52 5.56
CA LYS A 60 -8.89 20.75 4.89
C LYS A 60 -8.99 20.61 3.37
N GLU A 61 -10.08 21.12 2.78
CA GLU A 61 -10.28 21.09 1.31
C GLU A 61 -9.21 21.85 0.54
N GLU A 62 -8.67 22.93 1.11
CA GLU A 62 -7.60 23.70 0.47
C GLU A 62 -6.35 22.87 0.23
N PHE A 63 -6.05 21.91 1.10
CA PHE A 63 -4.97 20.96 0.88
C PHE A 63 -5.22 20.07 -0.35
N LEU A 64 -6.46 19.64 -0.58
CA LEU A 64 -6.81 18.89 -1.79
C LEU A 64 -6.67 19.76 -3.04
N LYS A 65 -7.15 21.01 -3.02
CA LYS A 65 -7.06 21.95 -4.16
C LYS A 65 -5.61 22.18 -4.57
N ILE A 66 -4.72 22.41 -3.57
CA ILE A 66 -3.29 22.62 -3.82
C ILE A 66 -2.65 21.40 -4.48
N ASN A 67 -3.03 20.18 -4.09
CA ASN A 67 -2.41 18.95 -4.58
C ASN A 67 -3.16 18.29 -5.76
N LEU A 68 -4.31 18.82 -6.18
CA LEU A 68 -5.17 18.21 -7.20
C LEU A 68 -4.42 17.92 -8.50
N HIS A 69 -3.73 18.90 -9.07
CA HIS A 69 -3.01 18.76 -10.34
C HIS A 69 -1.91 17.67 -10.27
N MET A 70 -1.19 17.60 -9.15
CA MET A 70 -0.20 16.55 -8.88
C MET A 70 -0.86 15.17 -8.89
N CYS A 71 -1.98 15.01 -8.18
CA CYS A 71 -2.74 13.76 -8.14
C CYS A 71 -3.32 13.38 -9.51
N GLU A 72 -3.84 14.33 -10.29
CA GLU A 72 -4.33 14.08 -11.66
C GLU A 72 -3.25 13.53 -12.59
N LYS A 73 -2.05 14.13 -12.57
CA LYS A 73 -0.92 13.62 -13.35
C LYS A 73 -0.53 12.19 -12.95
N ALA A 74 -0.51 11.89 -11.65
CA ALA A 74 -0.22 10.56 -11.13
C ALA A 74 -1.31 9.55 -11.54
N VAL A 75 -2.58 9.92 -11.42
CA VAL A 75 -3.71 9.09 -11.85
C VAL A 75 -3.64 8.79 -13.35
N ASP A 76 -3.33 9.78 -14.18
CA ASP A 76 -3.19 9.58 -15.63
C ASP A 76 -2.06 8.59 -15.96
N PHE A 77 -0.97 8.61 -15.20
CA PHE A 77 0.09 7.61 -15.32
C PHE A 77 -0.43 6.21 -14.95
N LEU A 78 -1.11 6.07 -13.81
CA LEU A 78 -1.67 4.79 -13.36
C LEU A 78 -2.74 4.24 -14.31
N LYS A 79 -3.57 5.11 -14.90
CA LYS A 79 -4.57 4.72 -15.91
C LYS A 79 -3.90 4.11 -17.15
N ARG A 80 -2.82 4.72 -17.64
CA ARG A 80 -2.06 4.17 -18.78
C ARG A 80 -1.47 2.81 -18.42
N TYR A 81 -0.83 2.68 -17.26
CA TYR A 81 -0.29 1.41 -16.79
C TYR A 81 -1.35 0.30 -16.76
N VAL A 82 -2.51 0.57 -16.17
CA VAL A 82 -3.59 -0.44 -16.06
C VAL A 82 -4.14 -0.82 -17.44
N ARG A 83 -4.33 0.13 -18.35
CA ARG A 83 -4.79 -0.16 -19.71
C ARG A 83 -3.79 -1.04 -20.46
N ASP A 84 -2.51 -0.69 -20.45
CA ASP A 84 -1.46 -1.47 -21.10
C ASP A 84 -1.35 -2.89 -20.52
N LEU A 85 -1.54 -3.03 -19.20
CA LEU A 85 -1.58 -4.33 -18.53
C LEU A 85 -2.76 -5.18 -19.01
N LEU A 86 -3.96 -4.60 -19.03
CA LEU A 86 -5.21 -5.31 -19.38
C LEU A 86 -5.28 -5.68 -20.86
N GLU A 87 -4.74 -4.85 -21.73
CA GLU A 87 -4.66 -5.09 -23.16
C GLU A 87 -3.59 -6.15 -23.54
N GLY A 88 -2.74 -6.50 -22.58
CA GLY A 88 -1.64 -7.48 -22.82
C GLY A 88 -0.62 -7.00 -23.84
N THR A 89 -0.48 -5.69 -24.05
CA THR A 89 0.41 -5.10 -25.05
C THR A 89 1.89 -5.30 -24.73
N GLY A 90 2.23 -5.67 -23.49
CA GLY A 90 3.60 -5.73 -22.98
C GLY A 90 4.31 -4.38 -22.88
N LYS A 91 3.57 -3.27 -23.05
CA LYS A 91 4.12 -1.92 -23.02
C LYS A 91 4.22 -1.31 -21.61
N TYR A 92 3.56 -1.94 -20.63
CA TYR A 92 3.68 -1.50 -19.24
C TYR A 92 5.06 -1.85 -18.69
N GLN A 93 5.61 -0.94 -17.91
CA GLN A 93 6.86 -1.16 -17.20
C GLN A 93 6.65 -2.14 -16.05
N LEU A 94 7.46 -3.20 -15.97
CA LEU A 94 7.46 -4.09 -14.81
C LEU A 94 7.87 -3.30 -13.55
N SER A 95 7.23 -3.62 -12.45
CA SER A 95 7.47 -3.00 -11.15
C SER A 95 8.19 -3.99 -10.25
N TYR A 96 9.13 -3.51 -9.45
CA TYR A 96 9.62 -4.28 -8.31
C TYR A 96 8.51 -4.45 -7.27
N ASP A 97 8.61 -5.55 -6.50
CA ASP A 97 7.75 -5.77 -5.34
C ASP A 97 8.12 -4.81 -4.19
N ILE A 98 7.28 -4.77 -3.15
CA ILE A 98 7.52 -3.94 -1.95
C ILE A 98 8.83 -4.32 -1.22
N TRP A 99 9.39 -5.49 -1.53
CA TRP A 99 10.64 -5.97 -0.95
C TRP A 99 11.87 -5.62 -1.79
N GLU A 100 11.67 -4.99 -2.95
CA GLU A 100 12.74 -4.59 -3.87
C GLU A 100 13.57 -5.77 -4.43
N GLU A 101 12.93 -6.93 -4.60
CA GLU A 101 13.64 -8.16 -4.99
C GLU A 101 13.21 -8.71 -6.34
N ASN A 102 11.93 -8.59 -6.71
CA ASN A 102 11.40 -9.23 -7.91
C ASN A 102 10.59 -8.26 -8.76
N GLU A 103 10.87 -8.26 -10.05
CA GLU A 103 10.05 -7.54 -11.03
C GLU A 103 8.81 -8.36 -11.41
N GLY A 104 7.69 -7.68 -11.57
CA GLY A 104 6.46 -8.34 -11.98
C GLY A 104 5.22 -7.46 -11.86
N VAL A 105 4.06 -8.11 -11.94
CA VAL A 105 2.75 -7.52 -11.65
C VAL A 105 2.31 -8.05 -10.31
N HIS A 106 2.51 -7.26 -9.27
CA HIS A 106 2.32 -7.67 -7.89
C HIS A 106 0.93 -7.33 -7.39
N LEU A 107 0.36 -8.23 -6.57
CA LEU A 107 -0.94 -8.01 -5.94
C LEU A 107 -0.96 -6.73 -5.09
N TYR A 108 0.09 -6.52 -4.28
CA TYR A 108 0.21 -5.32 -3.44
C TYR A 108 0.16 -4.04 -4.28
N SER A 109 0.93 -3.98 -5.38
CA SER A 109 0.97 -2.83 -6.27
C SER A 109 -0.38 -2.56 -6.96
N LEU A 110 -1.07 -3.62 -7.39
CA LEU A 110 -2.42 -3.49 -7.96
C LEU A 110 -3.45 -3.03 -6.92
N ALA A 111 -3.33 -3.51 -5.68
CA ALA A 111 -4.17 -3.07 -4.58
C ALA A 111 -3.95 -1.58 -4.24
N ALA A 112 -2.69 -1.12 -4.28
CA ALA A 112 -2.37 0.30 -4.12
C ALA A 112 -2.97 1.16 -5.24
N ILE A 113 -2.91 0.70 -6.51
CA ILE A 113 -3.55 1.38 -7.66
C ILE A 113 -5.07 1.47 -7.46
N PHE A 114 -5.71 0.37 -7.04
CA PHE A 114 -7.15 0.38 -6.71
C PHE A 114 -7.49 1.45 -5.67
N ALA A 115 -6.70 1.53 -4.60
CA ALA A 115 -6.88 2.52 -3.55
C ALA A 115 -6.60 3.96 -4.03
N ALA A 116 -5.64 4.16 -4.92
CA ALA A 116 -5.37 5.46 -5.54
C ALA A 116 -6.56 5.94 -6.38
N PHE A 117 -7.15 5.06 -7.20
CA PHE A 117 -8.35 5.40 -7.97
C PHE A 117 -9.53 5.74 -7.06
N ASN A 118 -9.78 4.95 -6.02
CA ASN A 118 -10.80 5.24 -5.02
C ASN A 118 -10.57 6.60 -4.32
N SER A 119 -9.32 6.89 -3.97
CA SER A 119 -8.95 8.16 -3.36
C SER A 119 -9.19 9.33 -4.29
N MET A 120 -8.85 9.19 -5.58
CA MET A 120 -9.08 10.25 -6.57
C MET A 120 -10.55 10.49 -6.85
N ILE A 121 -11.38 9.45 -6.91
CA ILE A 121 -12.85 9.55 -7.00
C ILE A 121 -13.39 10.39 -5.83
N LYS A 122 -12.94 10.07 -4.61
CA LYS A 122 -13.33 10.79 -3.40
C LYS A 122 -12.86 12.25 -3.41
N ILE A 123 -11.63 12.52 -3.87
CA ILE A 123 -11.12 13.89 -4.07
C ILE A 123 -12.02 14.67 -5.02
N TYR A 124 -12.36 14.10 -6.18
CA TYR A 124 -13.27 14.73 -7.14
C TYR A 124 -14.65 15.00 -6.53
N ASN A 125 -15.20 14.04 -5.79
CA ASN A 125 -16.51 14.21 -5.13
C ASN A 125 -16.50 15.31 -4.06
N VAL A 126 -15.40 15.46 -3.31
CA VAL A 126 -15.26 16.54 -2.32
C VAL A 126 -15.16 17.90 -3.01
N LEU A 127 -14.29 18.02 -4.00
CA LEU A 127 -14.05 19.30 -4.68
C LEU A 127 -15.17 19.66 -5.65
N GLY A 128 -15.86 18.69 -6.26
CA GLY A 128 -16.99 18.91 -7.18
C GLY A 128 -18.23 19.46 -6.50
N LYS A 129 -18.45 19.16 -5.21
CA LYS A 129 -19.60 19.70 -4.45
C LYS A 129 -19.59 21.23 -4.29
N ASN A 130 -18.41 21.85 -4.40
CA ASN A 130 -18.22 23.28 -4.18
C ASN A 130 -18.17 24.11 -5.49
N VAL A 131 -18.46 23.49 -6.63
CA VAL A 131 -18.34 24.12 -7.96
C VAL A 131 -19.65 24.79 -8.40
N SER A 132 -20.70 24.81 -7.57
CA SER A 132 -22.05 25.28 -7.93
C SER A 132 -22.20 26.78 -8.24
N ASP A 133 -21.16 27.61 -8.11
CA ASP A 133 -21.33 29.07 -8.07
C ASP A 133 -20.92 29.86 -9.33
N PHE A 134 -20.56 29.23 -10.48
CA PHE A 134 -20.17 29.98 -11.68
C PHE A 134 -20.65 29.38 -13.00
N GLU A 135 -21.06 30.24 -13.95
CA GLU A 135 -21.63 29.91 -15.28
C GLU A 135 -20.74 29.04 -16.22
N ASN A 136 -19.49 28.80 -15.87
CA ASN A 136 -18.56 27.87 -16.58
C ASN A 136 -18.57 26.44 -16.03
N ASN A 137 -19.54 26.08 -15.20
CA ASN A 137 -19.52 24.88 -14.36
C ASN A 137 -19.87 23.59 -15.12
N ARG A 138 -20.81 23.64 -16.06
CA ARG A 138 -21.35 22.43 -16.72
C ARG A 138 -20.26 21.59 -17.39
N LEU A 139 -19.37 22.21 -18.14
CA LEU A 139 -18.26 21.50 -18.82
C LEU A 139 -17.24 20.92 -17.82
N LYS A 140 -17.02 21.57 -16.68
CA LYS A 140 -16.14 21.05 -15.61
C LYS A 140 -16.80 19.89 -14.88
N GLU A 141 -18.09 19.99 -14.58
CA GLU A 141 -18.89 18.92 -13.97
C GLU A 141 -18.96 17.68 -14.88
N GLU A 142 -19.22 17.86 -16.17
CA GLU A 142 -19.24 16.76 -17.16
C GLU A 142 -17.86 16.09 -17.25
N LYS A 143 -16.77 16.85 -17.23
CA LYS A 143 -15.40 16.30 -17.24
C LYS A 143 -15.09 15.53 -15.95
N VAL A 144 -15.45 16.07 -14.79
CA VAL A 144 -15.27 15.40 -13.50
C VAL A 144 -16.08 14.11 -13.46
N HIS A 145 -17.34 14.15 -13.86
CA HIS A 145 -18.21 12.98 -13.92
C HIS A 145 -17.64 11.89 -14.83
N LYS A 146 -17.17 12.25 -16.02
CA LYS A 146 -16.52 11.32 -16.95
C LYS A 146 -15.26 10.68 -16.33
N ASN A 147 -14.44 11.48 -15.65
CA ASN A 147 -13.23 10.96 -14.99
C ASN A 147 -13.59 9.99 -13.85
N VAL A 148 -14.63 10.28 -13.08
CA VAL A 148 -15.10 9.40 -12.01
C VAL A 148 -15.56 8.05 -12.58
N LEU A 149 -16.43 8.05 -13.59
CA LEU A 149 -16.89 6.82 -14.23
C LEU A 149 -15.74 5.98 -14.80
N GLU A 150 -14.77 6.62 -15.43
CA GLU A 150 -13.59 5.92 -15.95
C GLU A 150 -12.76 5.27 -14.82
N LEU A 151 -12.58 5.95 -13.70
CA LEU A 151 -11.83 5.40 -12.55
C LEU A 151 -12.59 4.25 -11.89
N GLU A 152 -13.91 4.35 -11.77
CA GLU A 152 -14.77 3.26 -11.27
C GLU A 152 -14.66 2.01 -12.16
N GLU A 153 -14.71 2.19 -13.49
CA GLU A 153 -14.53 1.10 -14.45
C GLU A 153 -13.14 0.44 -14.29
N LEU A 154 -12.07 1.24 -14.18
CA LEU A 154 -10.71 0.73 -14.01
C LEU A 154 -10.52 0.04 -12.66
N GLN A 155 -11.15 0.52 -11.59
CA GLN A 155 -11.13 -0.17 -10.30
C GLN A 155 -11.73 -1.58 -10.40
N VAL A 156 -12.89 -1.71 -11.05
CA VAL A 156 -13.54 -3.02 -11.25
C VAL A 156 -12.59 -3.94 -12.04
N LYS A 157 -11.97 -3.44 -13.10
CA LYS A 157 -11.03 -4.22 -13.92
C LYS A 157 -9.79 -4.66 -13.13
N VAL A 158 -9.21 -3.78 -12.31
CA VAL A 158 -8.07 -4.12 -11.45
C VAL A 158 -8.47 -5.19 -10.43
N LYS A 159 -9.61 -5.05 -9.77
CA LYS A 159 -10.13 -6.05 -8.83
C LYS A 159 -10.32 -7.41 -9.50
N ASN A 160 -10.94 -7.44 -10.68
CA ASN A 160 -11.16 -8.66 -11.44
C ASN A 160 -9.82 -9.30 -11.85
N TYR A 161 -8.85 -8.50 -12.30
CA TYR A 161 -7.52 -9.01 -12.64
C TYR A 161 -6.85 -9.69 -11.44
N ILE A 162 -6.91 -9.06 -10.26
CA ILE A 162 -6.38 -9.67 -9.01
C ILE A 162 -7.11 -10.99 -8.74
N ASP A 163 -8.43 -11.02 -8.83
CA ASP A 163 -9.24 -12.17 -8.47
C ASP A 163 -9.08 -13.35 -9.44
N GLU A 164 -8.85 -13.08 -10.73
CA GLU A 164 -8.71 -14.08 -11.78
C GLU A 164 -7.26 -14.55 -11.99
N LYS A 165 -6.29 -13.64 -11.88
CA LYS A 165 -4.88 -13.95 -12.22
C LYS A 165 -4.01 -14.25 -11.02
N LEU A 166 -4.35 -13.67 -9.86
CA LEU A 166 -3.53 -13.76 -8.66
C LEU A 166 -4.19 -14.58 -7.53
N TYR A 167 -5.26 -15.32 -7.83
CA TYR A 167 -5.78 -16.36 -6.94
C TYR A 167 -5.35 -17.74 -7.44
N ASP A 168 -4.78 -18.55 -6.55
CA ASP A 168 -4.35 -19.92 -6.83
C ASP A 168 -5.41 -20.91 -6.28
N GLU A 169 -6.12 -21.56 -7.17
CA GLU A 169 -7.16 -22.52 -6.79
C GLU A 169 -6.60 -23.76 -6.07
N ASN A 170 -5.36 -24.17 -6.39
CA ASN A 170 -4.72 -25.32 -5.72
C ASN A 170 -4.28 -24.97 -4.30
N LYS A 171 -3.69 -23.78 -4.10
CA LYS A 171 -3.35 -23.25 -2.78
C LYS A 171 -4.59 -22.74 -2.04
N LYS A 172 -5.67 -22.45 -2.76
CA LYS A 172 -6.84 -21.71 -2.24
C LYS A 172 -6.43 -20.37 -1.62
N SER A 173 -5.57 -19.62 -2.27
CA SER A 173 -4.98 -18.40 -1.74
C SER A 173 -4.66 -17.41 -2.83
N TYR A 174 -4.74 -16.13 -2.51
CA TYR A 174 -4.03 -15.13 -3.28
C TYR A 174 -2.52 -15.38 -3.21
N VAL A 175 -1.81 -14.94 -4.28
CA VAL A 175 -0.37 -15.10 -4.43
C VAL A 175 0.27 -13.76 -4.79
N ARG A 176 1.58 -13.61 -4.51
CA ARG A 176 2.26 -12.32 -4.61
C ARG A 176 2.29 -11.76 -6.03
N ASN A 177 2.43 -12.63 -7.03
CA ASN A 177 2.43 -12.24 -8.44
C ASN A 177 2.12 -13.45 -9.34
N ALA A 178 1.77 -13.22 -10.62
CA ALA A 178 1.36 -14.28 -11.54
C ALA A 178 2.49 -15.28 -11.87
N ASN A 179 3.74 -14.82 -11.86
CA ASN A 179 4.93 -15.62 -12.15
C ASN A 179 5.62 -16.16 -10.90
N ASP A 180 5.24 -15.66 -9.72
CA ASP A 180 5.75 -16.10 -8.43
C ASP A 180 4.57 -16.34 -7.48
N ARG A 181 4.15 -17.58 -7.40
CA ARG A 181 2.96 -18.00 -6.65
C ARG A 181 3.22 -18.26 -5.17
N ARG A 182 4.28 -17.68 -4.60
CA ARG A 182 4.57 -17.76 -3.17
C ARG A 182 3.57 -16.94 -2.35
N ILE A 183 3.32 -17.42 -1.14
CA ILE A 183 2.58 -16.68 -0.12
C ILE A 183 3.45 -15.57 0.42
N ASP A 184 2.87 -14.40 0.63
CA ASP A 184 3.57 -13.19 1.04
C ASP A 184 2.72 -12.40 2.03
N ILE A 185 3.33 -11.79 3.01
CA ILE A 185 2.61 -10.97 3.99
C ILE A 185 2.01 -9.71 3.35
N SER A 186 2.59 -9.22 2.25
CA SER A 186 2.08 -8.06 1.52
C SER A 186 0.69 -8.28 0.89
N LEU A 187 0.24 -9.55 0.77
CA LEU A 187 -1.13 -9.89 0.36
C LEU A 187 -2.19 -9.23 1.25
N LEU A 188 -1.84 -8.96 2.51
CA LEU A 188 -2.68 -8.22 3.45
C LEU A 188 -3.02 -6.81 2.96
N GLY A 189 -2.18 -6.20 2.13
CA GLY A 189 -2.43 -4.88 1.53
C GLY A 189 -3.76 -4.80 0.80
N ALA A 190 -4.22 -5.89 0.18
CA ALA A 190 -5.52 -5.95 -0.48
C ALA A 190 -6.72 -5.87 0.49
N VAL A 191 -6.50 -6.13 1.78
CA VAL A 191 -7.51 -5.99 2.84
C VAL A 191 -7.30 -4.67 3.59
N TYR A 192 -6.09 -4.45 4.08
CA TYR A 192 -5.70 -3.22 4.78
C TYR A 192 -4.30 -2.79 4.32
N PRO A 193 -4.09 -1.56 3.89
CA PRO A 193 -5.02 -0.42 3.99
C PRO A 193 -5.92 -0.22 2.75
N PHE A 194 -5.75 -1.01 1.68
CA PHE A 194 -6.28 -0.66 0.35
C PHE A 194 -7.73 -1.06 0.10
N ASN A 195 -8.30 -1.92 0.95
CA ASN A 195 -9.72 -2.29 0.93
C ASN A 195 -10.25 -2.78 -0.44
N VAL A 196 -9.47 -3.58 -1.17
CA VAL A 196 -9.91 -4.25 -2.41
C VAL A 196 -10.93 -5.32 -2.10
N PHE A 197 -10.66 -6.10 -1.04
CA PHE A 197 -11.50 -7.20 -0.56
C PHE A 197 -11.87 -7.02 0.90
N SER A 198 -13.04 -7.53 1.28
CA SER A 198 -13.43 -7.60 2.69
C SER A 198 -12.59 -8.64 3.44
N SER A 199 -12.20 -8.33 4.68
CA SER A 199 -11.51 -9.27 5.57
C SER A 199 -12.28 -10.59 5.80
N LYS A 200 -13.59 -10.61 5.52
CA LYS A 200 -14.49 -11.74 5.72
C LYS A 200 -14.74 -12.56 4.45
N GLU A 201 -14.22 -12.14 3.30
CA GLU A 201 -14.35 -12.90 2.06
C GLU A 201 -13.63 -14.25 2.16
N LYS A 202 -14.28 -15.33 1.66
CA LYS A 202 -13.75 -16.70 1.76
C LYS A 202 -12.32 -16.83 1.21
N LYS A 203 -12.04 -16.20 0.07
CA LYS A 203 -10.70 -16.22 -0.53
C LYS A 203 -9.66 -15.54 0.36
N VAL A 204 -10.04 -14.45 1.04
CA VAL A 204 -9.19 -13.76 2.02
C VAL A 204 -8.93 -14.63 3.23
N LEU A 205 -9.98 -15.22 3.84
CA LEU A 205 -9.83 -16.11 4.99
C LEU A 205 -8.88 -17.27 4.67
N ASN A 206 -9.05 -17.91 3.51
CA ASN A 206 -8.15 -18.95 3.05
C ASN A 206 -6.70 -18.46 2.88
N THR A 207 -6.52 -17.24 2.38
CA THR A 207 -5.18 -16.62 2.24
C THR A 207 -4.53 -16.41 3.60
N ILE A 208 -5.29 -15.97 4.60
CA ILE A 208 -4.81 -15.80 5.98
C ILE A 208 -4.42 -17.15 6.59
N ASP A 209 -5.19 -18.20 6.34
CA ASP A 209 -4.83 -19.56 6.80
C ASP A 209 -3.50 -20.00 6.19
N ASN A 210 -3.29 -19.74 4.88
CA ASN A 210 -2.01 -20.04 4.21
C ASN A 210 -0.86 -19.20 4.77
N ILE A 211 -1.05 -17.91 5.02
CA ILE A 211 -0.04 -17.05 5.67
C ILE A 211 0.38 -17.65 7.02
N ASN A 212 -0.60 -18.05 7.85
CA ASN A 212 -0.31 -18.65 9.14
C ASN A 212 0.42 -20.00 9.05
N LEU A 213 0.15 -20.77 8.00
CA LEU A 213 0.76 -22.10 7.80
C LEU A 213 2.18 -22.02 7.20
N THR A 214 2.44 -21.05 6.33
CA THR A 214 3.65 -21.07 5.49
C THR A 214 4.73 -20.09 5.93
N ILE A 215 4.36 -18.90 6.42
CA ILE A 215 5.33 -17.84 6.73
C ILE A 215 5.38 -17.42 8.21
N ARG A 216 4.61 -18.09 9.06
CA ARG A 216 4.78 -17.92 10.51
C ARG A 216 5.98 -18.74 10.99
N THR A 217 6.93 -18.07 11.65
CA THR A 217 8.12 -18.73 12.20
C THR A 217 7.81 -19.54 13.45
N TYR A 218 8.71 -20.45 13.83
CA TYR A 218 8.59 -21.22 15.06
C TYR A 218 8.62 -20.34 16.33
N THR A 219 9.18 -19.14 16.24
CA THR A 219 9.21 -18.16 17.33
C THR A 219 7.92 -17.38 17.49
N GLY A 220 6.98 -17.51 16.53
CA GLY A 220 5.67 -16.87 16.54
C GLY A 220 5.55 -15.60 15.73
N GLY A 221 6.64 -15.10 15.14
CA GLY A 221 6.60 -13.95 14.21
C GLY A 221 6.36 -14.37 12.76
N TYR A 222 6.26 -13.40 11.84
CA TYR A 222 6.00 -13.62 10.42
C TYR A 222 7.18 -13.14 9.57
N GLN A 223 7.59 -13.99 8.61
CA GLN A 223 8.53 -13.64 7.54
C GLN A 223 7.84 -12.76 6.49
N ARG A 224 8.60 -12.24 5.53
CA ARG A 224 8.06 -11.50 4.40
C ARG A 224 7.24 -12.41 3.48
N TYR A 225 7.81 -13.54 3.09
CA TYR A 225 7.18 -14.48 2.14
C TYR A 225 7.71 -15.91 2.32
N GLU A 226 7.05 -16.82 1.66
CA GLU A 226 7.34 -18.26 1.62
C GLU A 226 8.77 -18.50 1.09
N TYR A 227 9.60 -19.22 1.85
CA TYR A 227 11.03 -19.46 1.56
C TYR A 227 11.91 -18.19 1.57
N ASP A 228 11.58 -17.22 2.38
CA ASP A 228 12.42 -16.05 2.56
C ASP A 228 13.78 -16.43 3.17
N HIS A 229 14.85 -16.19 2.42
CA HIS A 229 16.22 -16.48 2.86
C HIS A 229 16.98 -15.23 3.33
N TYR A 230 16.39 -14.04 3.16
CA TYR A 230 17.06 -12.82 3.57
C TYR A 230 17.27 -12.84 5.08
N ARG A 231 18.55 -12.73 5.48
CA ARG A 231 18.95 -12.79 6.89
C ARG A 231 18.35 -14.01 7.62
N ASN A 232 18.45 -15.19 7.00
CA ASN A 232 18.00 -16.49 7.55
C ASN A 232 16.48 -16.58 7.73
N GLY A 233 15.68 -15.85 6.95
CA GLY A 233 14.23 -15.90 7.04
C GLY A 233 13.72 -15.45 8.41
N SER A 234 14.29 -14.40 8.94
CA SER A 234 13.91 -13.84 10.22
C SER A 234 12.55 -13.11 10.14
N PRO A 235 11.74 -13.13 11.22
CA PRO A 235 10.47 -12.39 11.22
C PRO A 235 10.68 -10.88 11.21
N TRP A 236 9.71 -10.19 10.64
CA TRP A 236 9.73 -8.73 10.51
C TRP A 236 8.70 -8.08 11.44
N PRO A 237 9.06 -7.04 12.20
CA PRO A 237 8.09 -6.29 13.01
C PRO A 237 6.90 -5.82 12.19
N ILE A 238 7.12 -5.29 10.99
CA ILE A 238 6.04 -4.80 10.13
C ILE A 238 5.09 -5.92 9.69
N ALA A 239 5.59 -7.12 9.42
CA ALA A 239 4.76 -8.27 9.05
C ALA A 239 3.81 -8.66 10.19
N ASN A 240 4.31 -8.62 11.43
CA ASN A 240 3.51 -8.85 12.62
C ASN A 240 2.48 -7.75 12.86
N LEU A 241 2.83 -6.50 12.62
CA LEU A 241 1.91 -5.35 12.75
C LEU A 241 0.82 -5.39 11.68
N TRP A 242 1.11 -5.81 10.45
CA TRP A 242 0.08 -6.04 9.43
C TRP A 242 -0.89 -7.15 9.83
N MET A 243 -0.39 -8.26 10.35
CA MET A 243 -1.28 -9.31 10.89
C MET A 243 -2.10 -8.81 12.07
N THR A 244 -1.52 -7.96 12.93
CA THR A 244 -2.27 -7.33 14.03
C THR A 244 -3.43 -6.49 13.49
N LEU A 245 -3.18 -5.66 12.47
CA LEU A 245 -4.22 -4.84 11.84
C LEU A 245 -5.33 -5.69 11.23
N TYR A 246 -4.97 -6.77 10.52
CA TYR A 246 -5.94 -7.71 9.98
C TYR A 246 -6.83 -8.31 11.07
N TYR A 247 -6.23 -8.79 12.17
CA TYR A 247 -6.99 -9.38 13.27
C TYR A 247 -7.89 -8.36 14.00
N LEU A 248 -7.43 -7.10 14.11
CA LEU A 248 -8.27 -6.02 14.66
C LEU A 248 -9.47 -5.74 13.76
N GLU A 249 -9.26 -5.63 12.44
CA GLU A 249 -10.31 -5.41 11.47
C GLU A 249 -11.34 -6.55 11.46
N ASN A 250 -10.90 -7.78 11.69
CA ASN A 250 -11.76 -8.96 11.74
C ASN A 250 -12.40 -9.20 13.12
N GLY A 251 -12.10 -8.37 14.12
CA GLY A 251 -12.63 -8.48 15.49
C GLY A 251 -11.95 -9.57 16.34
N GLU A 252 -10.84 -10.14 15.87
CA GLU A 252 -10.09 -11.21 16.54
C GLU A 252 -9.10 -10.66 17.58
N LYS A 253 -9.61 -9.93 18.58
CA LYS A 253 -8.81 -9.18 19.57
C LYS A 253 -7.71 -10.00 20.25
N LYS A 254 -7.93 -11.27 20.53
CA LYS A 254 -6.94 -12.15 21.16
C LYS A 254 -5.73 -12.37 20.25
N LYS A 255 -5.95 -12.72 18.99
CA LYS A 255 -4.87 -12.91 18.00
C LYS A 255 -4.15 -11.59 17.70
N ALA A 256 -4.90 -10.49 17.59
CA ALA A 256 -4.31 -9.15 17.46
C ALA A 256 -3.34 -8.84 18.61
N LYS A 257 -3.77 -9.11 19.85
CA LYS A 257 -2.91 -8.92 21.02
C LYS A 257 -1.68 -9.83 20.98
N GLU A 258 -1.81 -11.08 20.61
CA GLU A 258 -0.68 -12.03 20.53
C GLU A 258 0.38 -11.58 19.52
N THR A 259 -0.04 -11.13 18.32
CA THR A 259 0.88 -10.63 17.29
C THR A 259 1.52 -9.30 17.68
N PHE A 260 0.79 -8.42 18.36
CA PHE A 260 1.32 -7.16 18.87
C PHE A 260 2.31 -7.37 20.02
N ASP A 261 1.96 -8.24 20.98
CA ASP A 261 2.84 -8.60 22.11
C ASP A 261 4.17 -9.19 21.64
N PHE A 262 4.19 -9.92 20.51
CA PHE A 262 5.43 -10.39 19.89
C PHE A 262 6.34 -9.22 19.54
N VAL A 263 5.80 -8.16 18.90
CA VAL A 263 6.59 -6.96 18.56
C VAL A 263 7.09 -6.24 19.81
N LEU A 264 6.25 -6.10 20.84
CA LEU A 264 6.66 -5.48 22.11
C LEU A 264 7.79 -6.24 22.80
N LYS A 265 7.71 -7.58 22.87
CA LYS A 265 8.72 -8.44 23.51
C LYS A 265 10.05 -8.45 22.79
N THR A 266 10.02 -8.21 21.48
CA THR A 266 11.23 -8.26 20.62
C THR A 266 11.82 -6.89 20.33
N ALA A 267 11.20 -5.81 20.83
CA ALA A 267 11.79 -4.47 20.81
C ALA A 267 13.12 -4.43 21.59
N GLY A 268 14.07 -3.65 21.11
CA GLY A 268 15.37 -3.51 21.73
C GLY A 268 15.33 -2.79 23.10
N LYS A 269 16.47 -2.77 23.78
CA LYS A 269 16.61 -2.13 25.11
C LYS A 269 16.08 -0.69 25.20
N HIS A 270 16.12 0.03 24.09
CA HIS A 270 15.63 1.41 24.00
C HIS A 270 14.29 1.52 23.25
N SER A 271 13.53 0.42 23.17
CA SER A 271 12.25 0.34 22.47
C SER A 271 12.35 0.62 20.95
N PHE A 272 13.54 0.50 20.36
CA PHE A 272 13.70 0.57 18.92
C PHE A 272 13.31 -0.76 18.26
N LEU A 273 12.48 -0.65 17.23
CA LEU A 273 12.14 -1.77 16.36
C LEU A 273 13.22 -1.93 15.29
N GLY A 274 13.64 -3.17 15.06
CA GLY A 274 14.51 -3.50 13.94
C GLY A 274 13.75 -3.63 12.63
N GLU A 275 14.48 -3.83 11.56
CA GLU A 275 13.93 -4.33 10.31
C GLU A 275 13.46 -5.77 10.50
N GLN A 276 14.27 -6.57 11.18
CA GLN A 276 14.01 -7.96 11.48
C GLN A 276 14.20 -8.26 12.98
N ILE A 277 13.80 -9.46 13.36
CA ILE A 277 13.98 -10.02 14.69
C ILE A 277 14.74 -11.34 14.52
N ASP A 278 15.89 -11.47 15.16
CA ASP A 278 16.68 -12.69 15.11
C ASP A 278 15.90 -13.87 15.73
N ASN A 279 15.77 -14.96 14.97
CA ASN A 279 14.99 -16.13 15.37
C ASN A 279 15.52 -16.85 16.62
N ASN A 280 16.80 -16.73 16.95
CA ASN A 280 17.42 -17.43 18.08
C ASN A 280 17.43 -16.59 19.35
N THR A 281 17.72 -15.30 19.20
CA THR A 281 17.89 -14.39 20.34
C THR A 281 16.67 -13.55 20.66
N LEU A 282 15.71 -13.47 19.74
CA LEU A 282 14.52 -12.59 19.78
C LEU A 282 14.87 -11.11 19.96
N LYS A 283 16.04 -10.70 19.49
CA LYS A 283 16.49 -9.30 19.52
C LYS A 283 16.32 -8.65 18.15
N PRO A 284 16.19 -7.32 18.12
CA PRO A 284 16.23 -6.58 16.86
C PRO A 284 17.49 -6.92 16.06
N ASN A 285 17.32 -7.15 14.77
CA ASN A 285 18.38 -7.52 13.85
C ASN A 285 18.40 -6.59 12.64
N TRP A 286 19.59 -6.44 12.03
CA TRP A 286 19.88 -5.63 10.85
C TRP A 286 19.68 -4.12 11.12
N VAL A 287 18.85 -3.42 10.34
CA VAL A 287 18.63 -1.97 10.51
C VAL A 287 17.80 -1.73 11.78
N ILE A 288 18.36 -1.01 12.73
CA ILE A 288 17.70 -0.65 13.99
C ILE A 288 17.09 0.75 13.87
N GLY A 289 15.85 0.88 14.33
CA GLY A 289 15.12 2.14 14.25
C GLY A 289 14.48 2.37 12.86
N LEU A 290 14.09 1.30 12.19
CA LEU A 290 13.47 1.38 10.87
C LEU A 290 12.16 2.18 10.90
N GLY A 291 12.11 3.28 10.13
CA GLY A 291 11.02 4.26 10.18
C GLY A 291 9.65 3.67 9.93
N TRP A 292 9.48 2.81 8.91
CA TRP A 292 8.18 2.24 8.59
C TRP A 292 7.66 1.27 9.67
N SER A 293 8.56 0.52 10.36
CA SER A 293 8.16 -0.33 11.48
C SER A 293 7.59 0.49 12.63
N HIS A 294 8.21 1.64 12.94
CA HIS A 294 7.73 2.56 13.97
C HIS A 294 6.43 3.27 13.56
N ALA A 295 6.32 3.69 12.30
CA ALA A 295 5.08 4.29 11.78
C ALA A 295 3.90 3.30 11.86
N MET A 296 4.11 2.05 11.45
CA MET A 296 3.10 1.01 11.53
C MET A 296 2.73 0.67 12.97
N PHE A 297 3.70 0.69 13.89
CA PHE A 297 3.46 0.50 15.32
C PHE A 297 2.51 1.55 15.87
N ILE A 298 2.70 2.83 15.50
CA ILE A 298 1.81 3.92 15.93
C ILE A 298 0.39 3.70 15.38
N ILE A 299 0.25 3.33 14.11
CA ILE A 299 -1.06 3.04 13.49
C ILE A 299 -1.79 1.91 14.23
N VAL A 300 -1.07 0.84 14.55
CA VAL A 300 -1.65 -0.29 15.32
C VAL A 300 -2.08 0.17 16.70
N LEU A 301 -1.23 0.93 17.40
CA LEU A 301 -1.53 1.42 18.75
C LEU A 301 -2.79 2.30 18.77
N GLU A 302 -2.94 3.20 17.80
CA GLU A 302 -4.16 4.03 17.67
C GLU A 302 -5.41 3.17 17.42
N LYS A 303 -5.30 2.09 16.64
CA LYS A 303 -6.44 1.19 16.39
C LYS A 303 -6.77 0.26 17.57
N MET A 304 -5.84 0.04 18.48
CA MET A 304 -6.05 -0.77 19.69
C MET A 304 -6.63 0.03 20.87
N SER A 305 -6.47 1.36 20.84
CA SER A 305 -7.02 2.26 21.87
C SER A 305 -8.52 2.50 21.66
#